data_044ca46f9ab8cd9985933297fc704ceb
#
_entry.id   044ca46f9ab8cd9985933297fc704ceb
#
_cell.length_a   1.000
_cell.length_b   1.000
_cell.length_c   1.000
_cell.angle_alpha   90.00
_cell.angle_beta   90.00
_cell.angle_gamma   90.00
#
_symmetry.space_group_name_H-M   'P 1'
#
loop_
_entity.id
_entity.type
_entity.pdbx_description
1 polymer ?
#
loop_
_entity_poly.entity_id
_entity_poly.type
_entity_poly.pdbx_seq_one_letter_code
_entity_poly.pdbx_strand_id
1 'polypeptide(L)'
;MNNLRIILLVFAFNSPVFADLEQPIQLDAGQITGTSMGSGVQAFLGIPFASPPVGDLRWREPQPVIPWSGVKVMDRKGPDCMQSRNTNLMSEDCLYLNVWTGAQSSADKLPVLVWIHGGGWRFKATYDGDAFADNGAILVSVNYRMNAFGWMAHPALSEESENGVSGNYGVLDHLAALEWVQSNIEQFGGDKDNVTIFGESA
;
A
#
# COMPACT_ATOMS: atom_id res chain seq x y z
N MET A 1 -25.66 31.57 -61.08
CA MET A 1 -25.55 31.77 -59.60
C MET A 1 -25.26 30.41 -58.98
N ASN A 2 -23.97 30.12 -58.68
CA ASN A 2 -23.55 28.81 -58.14
C ASN A 2 -23.62 28.86 -56.59
N ASN A 3 -24.51 28.07 -56.07
CA ASN A 3 -24.61 27.90 -54.60
C ASN A 3 -23.50 26.92 -54.12
N LEU A 4 -22.45 27.45 -53.52
CA LEU A 4 -21.39 26.68 -52.84
C LEU A 4 -21.95 26.19 -51.48
N ARG A 5 -22.20 24.88 -51.37
CA ARG A 5 -22.56 24.27 -50.06
C ARG A 5 -21.27 23.89 -49.32
N ILE A 6 -20.97 24.62 -48.27
CA ILE A 6 -19.88 24.27 -47.32
C ILE A 6 -20.39 23.17 -46.39
N ILE A 7 -19.82 21.96 -46.49
CA ILE A 7 -20.05 20.87 -45.55
C ILE A 7 -19.04 21.04 -44.44
N LEU A 8 -19.51 21.40 -43.25
CA LEU A 8 -18.69 21.45 -42.02
C LEU A 8 -18.60 20.02 -41.43
N LEU A 9 -17.45 19.36 -41.60
CA LEU A 9 -17.16 18.10 -40.90
C LEU A 9 -16.74 18.43 -39.48
N VAL A 10 -17.61 18.14 -38.51
CA VAL A 10 -17.30 18.20 -37.10
C VAL A 10 -16.62 16.87 -36.70
N PHE A 11 -15.31 16.89 -36.52
CA PHE A 11 -14.60 15.79 -35.92
C PHE A 11 -14.84 15.82 -34.40
N ALA A 12 -15.68 14.93 -33.90
CA ALA A 12 -15.78 14.66 -32.48
C ALA A 12 -14.51 13.90 -32.06
N PHE A 13 -13.60 14.58 -31.39
CA PHE A 13 -12.51 13.93 -30.67
C PHE A 13 -13.12 13.22 -29.45
N ASN A 14 -13.36 11.91 -29.56
CA ASN A 14 -13.59 11.07 -28.44
C ASN A 14 -12.23 10.88 -27.75
N SER A 15 -11.96 11.66 -26.71
CA SER A 15 -10.90 11.30 -25.76
C SER A 15 -11.28 9.95 -25.14
N PRO A 16 -10.35 8.99 -25.08
CA PRO A 16 -10.61 7.75 -24.35
C PRO A 16 -10.94 8.10 -22.89
N VAL A 17 -12.17 7.80 -22.48
CA VAL A 17 -12.53 7.80 -21.07
C VAL A 17 -11.93 6.51 -20.53
N PHE A 18 -10.82 6.60 -19.83
CA PHE A 18 -10.31 5.48 -19.07
C PHE A 18 -11.35 5.19 -17.98
N ALA A 19 -11.84 3.96 -17.94
CA ALA A 19 -12.67 3.52 -16.82
C ALA A 19 -11.76 3.42 -15.60
N ASP A 20 -12.13 4.05 -14.50
CA ASP A 20 -11.45 3.89 -13.22
C ASP A 20 -11.98 2.64 -12.52
N LEU A 21 -11.14 2.01 -11.71
CA LEU A 21 -11.55 0.92 -10.83
C LEU A 21 -12.72 1.37 -9.95
N GLU A 22 -13.78 0.57 -9.89
CA GLU A 22 -15.00 0.91 -9.16
C GLU A 22 -14.71 1.07 -7.65
N GLN A 23 -15.21 2.15 -7.07
CA GLN A 23 -15.04 2.48 -5.65
C GLN A 23 -16.42 2.69 -4.99
N PRO A 24 -16.58 2.44 -3.67
CA PRO A 24 -15.54 2.02 -2.72
C PRO A 24 -15.11 0.56 -2.89
N ILE A 25 -13.82 0.31 -2.64
CA ILE A 25 -13.26 -1.05 -2.60
C ILE A 25 -13.57 -1.70 -1.26
N GLN A 26 -14.00 -2.95 -1.28
CA GLN A 26 -14.23 -3.76 -0.08
C GLN A 26 -12.97 -4.55 0.28
N LEU A 27 -12.39 -4.27 1.44
CA LEU A 27 -11.32 -5.04 2.07
C LEU A 27 -11.88 -5.92 3.19
N ASP A 28 -11.09 -6.87 3.68
CA ASP A 28 -11.45 -7.70 4.84
C ASP A 28 -11.81 -6.85 6.07
N ALA A 29 -11.08 -5.75 6.29
CA ALA A 29 -11.26 -4.89 7.46
C ALA A 29 -12.34 -3.80 7.28
N GLY A 30 -12.77 -3.47 6.06
CA GLY A 30 -13.76 -2.43 5.79
C GLY A 30 -13.63 -1.81 4.41
N GLN A 31 -14.43 -0.79 4.12
CA GLN A 31 -14.44 -0.14 2.82
C GLN A 31 -13.49 1.05 2.75
N ILE A 32 -12.90 1.25 1.56
CA ILE A 32 -12.00 2.38 1.30
C ILE A 32 -12.27 3.03 -0.04
N THR A 33 -11.89 4.31 -0.16
CA THR A 33 -11.71 5.00 -1.44
C THR A 33 -10.28 5.52 -1.55
N GLY A 34 -9.76 5.59 -2.78
CA GLY A 34 -8.46 6.17 -3.10
C GLY A 34 -8.59 7.53 -3.78
N THR A 35 -7.50 7.95 -4.42
CA THR A 35 -7.40 9.18 -5.19
C THR A 35 -6.87 8.90 -6.59
N SER A 36 -7.35 9.66 -7.59
CA SER A 36 -6.80 9.59 -8.94
C SER A 36 -5.50 10.40 -9.02
N MET A 37 -4.46 9.82 -9.64
CA MET A 37 -3.17 10.46 -9.87
C MET A 37 -3.04 11.07 -11.27
N GLY A 38 -4.10 10.99 -12.10
CA GLY A 38 -4.06 11.27 -13.54
C GLY A 38 -3.66 10.03 -14.35
N SER A 39 -3.62 10.14 -15.67
CA SER A 39 -3.26 9.03 -16.59
C SER A 39 -4.01 7.70 -16.39
N GLY A 40 -5.08 7.65 -15.58
CA GLY A 40 -5.81 6.42 -15.26
C GLY A 40 -5.22 5.65 -14.07
N VAL A 41 -4.21 6.18 -13.39
CA VAL A 41 -3.66 5.59 -12.15
C VAL A 41 -4.47 6.03 -10.95
N GLN A 42 -4.81 5.06 -10.09
CA GLN A 42 -5.40 5.29 -8.77
C GLN A 42 -4.40 4.94 -7.68
N ALA A 43 -4.35 5.77 -6.64
CA ALA A 43 -3.53 5.55 -5.46
C ALA A 43 -4.42 5.41 -4.21
N PHE A 44 -4.12 4.41 -3.41
CA PHE A 44 -4.73 4.16 -2.11
C PHE A 44 -3.62 4.24 -1.07
N LEU A 45 -3.56 5.34 -0.34
CA LEU A 45 -2.42 5.71 0.50
C LEU A 45 -2.76 5.60 1.98
N GLY A 46 -1.91 4.92 2.76
CA GLY A 46 -2.08 4.79 4.20
C GLY A 46 -3.10 3.73 4.61
N ILE A 47 -3.17 2.61 3.90
CA ILE A 47 -4.02 1.49 4.27
C ILE A 47 -3.39 0.74 5.45
N PRO A 48 -4.06 0.55 6.59
CA PRO A 48 -3.53 -0.25 7.68
C PRO A 48 -3.52 -1.73 7.28
N PHE A 49 -2.40 -2.42 7.52
CA PHE A 49 -2.29 -3.86 7.32
C PHE A 49 -2.17 -4.64 8.64
N ALA A 50 -2.00 -3.94 9.75
CA ALA A 50 -2.01 -4.49 11.10
C ALA A 50 -2.57 -3.47 12.09
N SER A 51 -2.87 -3.91 13.31
CA SER A 51 -3.22 -3.03 14.42
C SER A 51 -2.03 -2.14 14.81
N PRO A 52 -2.26 -0.91 15.30
CA PRO A 52 -1.19 -0.03 15.78
C PRO A 52 -0.32 -0.73 16.84
N PRO A 53 1.01 -0.86 16.64
CA PRO A 53 1.92 -1.54 17.58
C PRO A 53 2.34 -0.62 18.74
N VAL A 54 1.36 -0.10 19.47
CA VAL A 54 1.54 0.89 20.55
C VAL A 54 1.14 0.32 21.92
N GLY A 55 1.64 0.92 22.98
CA GLY A 55 1.31 0.49 24.33
C GLY A 55 1.69 -0.98 24.57
N ASP A 56 0.72 -1.81 24.94
CA ASP A 56 0.91 -3.23 25.22
C ASP A 56 1.24 -4.06 23.95
N LEU A 57 1.04 -3.52 22.74
CA LEU A 57 1.43 -4.15 21.48
C LEU A 57 2.82 -3.76 21.02
N ARG A 58 3.52 -2.84 21.70
CA ARG A 58 4.91 -2.53 21.41
C ARG A 58 5.77 -3.78 21.67
N TRP A 59 6.66 -4.10 20.73
CA TRP A 59 7.49 -5.32 20.76
C TRP A 59 6.67 -6.62 20.83
N ARG A 60 5.50 -6.61 20.22
CA ARG A 60 4.70 -7.81 19.96
C ARG A 60 4.67 -8.09 18.46
N GLU A 61 4.31 -9.30 18.10
CA GLU A 61 3.97 -9.67 16.73
C GLU A 61 2.83 -8.79 16.21
N PRO A 62 2.81 -8.42 14.90
CA PRO A 62 1.71 -7.64 14.36
C PRO A 62 0.38 -8.35 14.59
N GLN A 63 -0.61 -7.59 15.05
CA GLN A 63 -1.94 -8.10 15.29
C GLN A 63 -2.88 -7.75 14.14
N PRO A 64 -3.95 -8.54 13.91
CA PRO A 64 -4.92 -8.27 12.85
C PRO A 64 -5.42 -6.82 12.87
N VAL A 65 -5.73 -6.29 11.69
CA VAL A 65 -6.30 -4.94 11.54
C VAL A 65 -7.61 -4.83 12.33
N ILE A 66 -7.81 -3.71 13.01
CA ILE A 66 -9.07 -3.41 13.68
C ILE A 66 -10.12 -3.05 12.60
N PRO A 67 -11.18 -3.85 12.42
CA PRO A 67 -12.21 -3.57 11.43
C PRO A 67 -12.91 -2.24 11.70
N TRP A 68 -13.39 -1.62 10.62
CA TRP A 68 -14.14 -0.37 10.70
C TRP A 68 -15.44 -0.42 9.92
N SER A 69 -16.37 0.46 10.30
CA SER A 69 -17.64 0.70 9.59
C SER A 69 -17.53 1.95 8.71
N GLY A 70 -18.32 1.99 7.63
CA GLY A 70 -18.31 3.08 6.66
C GLY A 70 -17.08 3.05 5.75
N VAL A 71 -16.93 4.10 4.96
CA VAL A 71 -15.86 4.22 3.96
C VAL A 71 -14.77 5.12 4.49
N LYS A 72 -13.50 4.65 4.49
CA LYS A 72 -12.33 5.46 4.78
C LYS A 72 -11.69 5.99 3.50
N VAL A 73 -11.29 7.26 3.52
CA VAL A 73 -10.56 7.88 2.40
C VAL A 73 -9.06 7.65 2.59
N MET A 74 -8.45 6.96 1.64
CA MET A 74 -7.02 6.63 1.62
C MET A 74 -6.28 7.53 0.62
N ASP A 75 -6.22 8.83 0.91
CA ASP A 75 -5.68 9.88 0.04
C ASP A 75 -4.30 10.39 0.47
N ARG A 76 -3.77 9.90 1.60
CA ARG A 76 -2.47 10.32 2.16
C ARG A 76 -1.74 9.16 2.80
N LYS A 77 -0.41 9.14 2.63
CA LYS A 77 0.45 8.15 3.28
C LYS A 77 0.31 8.21 4.79
N GLY A 78 0.34 7.05 5.44
CA GLY A 78 0.43 6.94 6.89
C GLY A 78 1.77 7.49 7.42
N PRO A 79 1.89 7.66 8.76
CA PRO A 79 3.12 8.08 9.39
C PRO A 79 4.29 7.16 9.04
N ASP A 80 5.49 7.72 8.95
CA ASP A 80 6.70 6.92 8.93
C ASP A 80 6.91 6.23 10.29
N CYS A 81 7.42 5.01 10.28
CA CYS A 81 7.83 4.35 11.52
C CYS A 81 8.95 5.13 12.21
N MET A 82 9.03 5.01 13.53
CA MET A 82 10.06 5.66 14.35
C MET A 82 11.46 5.35 13.79
N GLN A 83 12.18 6.37 13.32
CA GLN A 83 13.42 6.25 12.58
C GLN A 83 14.47 7.29 12.98
N SER A 84 15.73 7.07 12.54
CA SER A 84 16.85 7.96 12.88
C SER A 84 16.87 9.26 12.07
N ARG A 85 16.18 9.31 10.93
CA ARG A 85 15.94 10.55 10.19
C ARG A 85 14.68 11.22 10.70
N ASN A 86 14.79 12.52 11.01
CA ASN A 86 13.60 13.26 11.36
C ASN A 86 12.76 13.51 10.11
N THR A 87 11.54 12.99 10.09
CA THR A 87 10.51 13.29 9.10
C THR A 87 9.39 14.07 9.80
N ASN A 88 8.61 14.81 9.02
CA ASN A 88 7.57 15.68 9.58
C ASN A 88 6.45 14.90 10.31
N LEU A 89 6.34 13.60 10.07
CA LEU A 89 5.31 12.75 10.64
C LEU A 89 5.87 11.36 10.91
N MET A 90 6.27 11.10 12.16
CA MET A 90 6.69 9.78 12.66
C MET A 90 5.77 9.31 13.76
N SER A 91 5.50 8.02 13.81
CA SER A 91 4.69 7.39 14.85
C SER A 91 5.12 5.95 15.10
N GLU A 92 4.84 5.41 16.27
CA GLU A 92 4.84 3.96 16.48
C GLU A 92 3.64 3.33 15.76
N ASP A 93 2.49 4.03 15.67
CA ASP A 93 1.37 3.66 14.80
C ASP A 93 1.77 3.97 13.35
N CYS A 94 2.39 2.98 12.69
CA CYS A 94 3.01 3.14 11.39
C CYS A 94 2.85 1.93 10.44
N LEU A 95 2.11 0.90 10.83
CA LEU A 95 1.93 -0.31 10.03
C LEU A 95 0.90 -0.08 8.91
N TYR A 96 1.32 0.72 7.95
CA TYR A 96 0.53 1.12 6.78
C TYR A 96 1.25 0.73 5.49
N LEU A 97 0.47 0.43 4.47
CA LEU A 97 0.95 0.25 3.10
C LEU A 97 0.24 1.19 2.14
N ASN A 98 0.77 1.30 0.94
CA ASN A 98 0.17 2.09 -0.14
C ASN A 98 0.07 1.21 -1.38
N VAL A 99 -1.00 1.39 -2.15
CA VAL A 99 -1.25 0.67 -3.41
C VAL A 99 -1.42 1.67 -4.53
N TRP A 100 -0.70 1.48 -5.64
CA TRP A 100 -0.90 2.19 -6.90
C TRP A 100 -1.30 1.18 -7.97
N THR A 101 -2.38 1.46 -8.67
CA THR A 101 -2.91 0.59 -9.70
C THR A 101 -3.40 1.38 -10.91
N GLY A 102 -3.14 0.85 -12.11
CA GLY A 102 -3.75 1.30 -13.36
C GLY A 102 -4.89 0.37 -13.82
N ALA A 103 -5.34 -0.55 -12.96
CA ALA A 103 -6.43 -1.45 -13.27
C ALA A 103 -7.74 -0.69 -13.47
N GLN A 104 -8.53 -1.13 -14.43
CA GLN A 104 -9.87 -0.62 -14.72
C GLN A 104 -10.96 -1.49 -14.10
N SER A 105 -10.58 -2.70 -13.67
CA SER A 105 -11.46 -3.70 -13.10
C SER A 105 -10.70 -4.60 -12.12
N SER A 106 -11.38 -5.11 -11.10
CA SER A 106 -10.84 -6.17 -10.22
C SER A 106 -10.52 -7.48 -10.98
N ALA A 107 -10.99 -7.62 -12.22
CA ALA A 107 -10.73 -8.81 -13.05
C ALA A 107 -9.47 -8.70 -13.92
N ASP A 108 -8.72 -7.58 -13.90
CA ASP A 108 -7.62 -7.31 -14.84
C ASP A 108 -6.39 -8.21 -14.58
N LYS A 109 -6.22 -8.71 -13.35
CA LYS A 109 -5.14 -9.64 -12.99
C LYS A 109 -3.74 -9.10 -13.32
N LEU A 110 -3.48 -7.85 -12.98
CA LEU A 110 -2.18 -7.22 -13.17
C LEU A 110 -1.11 -7.85 -12.25
N PRO A 111 0.15 -7.94 -12.71
CA PRO A 111 1.25 -8.36 -11.85
C PRO A 111 1.42 -7.41 -10.66
N VAL A 112 1.77 -7.96 -9.50
CA VAL A 112 1.91 -7.21 -8.25
C VAL A 112 3.38 -7.16 -7.84
N LEU A 113 3.87 -5.97 -7.57
CA LEU A 113 5.22 -5.71 -7.08
C LEU A 113 5.12 -5.18 -5.64
N VAL A 114 5.73 -5.89 -4.68
CA VAL A 114 5.78 -5.47 -3.28
C VAL A 114 7.15 -4.90 -2.98
N TRP A 115 7.20 -3.59 -2.69
CA TRP A 115 8.41 -2.87 -2.38
C TRP A 115 8.70 -2.87 -0.88
N ILE A 116 9.86 -3.43 -0.50
CA ILE A 116 10.43 -3.38 0.84
C ILE A 116 11.61 -2.41 0.80
N HIS A 117 11.48 -1.28 1.49
CA HIS A 117 12.47 -0.22 1.44
C HIS A 117 13.73 -0.55 2.23
N GLY A 118 14.87 -0.04 1.79
CA GLY A 118 16.12 -0.06 2.53
C GLY A 118 16.26 1.10 3.52
N GLY A 119 17.45 1.26 4.03
CA GLY A 119 17.82 2.29 5.00
C GLY A 119 18.56 1.73 6.21
N GLY A 120 19.07 0.50 6.12
CA GLY A 120 19.83 -0.16 7.19
C GLY A 120 19.00 -0.34 8.45
N TRP A 121 17.70 -0.60 8.31
CA TRP A 121 16.71 -0.72 9.39
C TRP A 121 16.60 0.51 10.31
N ARG A 122 17.16 1.65 9.90
CA ARG A 122 17.23 2.89 10.69
C ARG A 122 16.42 4.02 10.14
N PHE A 123 16.13 4.03 8.85
CA PHE A 123 15.31 5.02 8.18
C PHE A 123 14.68 4.44 6.92
N LYS A 124 13.60 5.07 6.45
CA LYS A 124 12.86 4.69 5.25
C LYS A 124 13.39 5.42 4.02
N ALA A 125 13.64 4.68 2.94
CA ALA A 125 13.75 5.24 1.60
C ALA A 125 12.34 5.41 1.00
N THR A 126 11.97 6.64 0.63
CA THR A 126 10.65 6.94 0.06
C THR A 126 10.58 6.46 -1.39
N TYR A 127 9.45 5.87 -1.78
CA TYR A 127 9.17 5.45 -3.14
C TYR A 127 7.72 5.75 -3.51
N ASP A 128 7.48 6.16 -4.76
CA ASP A 128 6.16 6.38 -5.34
C ASP A 128 5.92 5.38 -6.48
N GLY A 129 4.68 4.91 -6.62
CA GLY A 129 4.37 3.76 -7.47
C GLY A 129 3.69 4.09 -8.79
N ASP A 130 3.45 5.36 -9.09
CA ASP A 130 2.76 5.82 -10.29
C ASP A 130 3.38 5.29 -11.58
N ALA A 131 4.72 5.34 -11.70
CA ALA A 131 5.43 4.85 -12.87
C ALA A 131 5.24 3.33 -13.12
N PHE A 132 5.10 2.52 -12.06
CA PHE A 132 4.81 1.09 -12.20
C PHE A 132 3.38 0.86 -12.65
N ALA A 133 2.43 1.61 -12.08
CA ALA A 133 1.02 1.52 -12.41
C ALA A 133 0.74 1.96 -13.85
N ASP A 134 1.40 3.03 -14.33
CA ASP A 134 1.35 3.47 -15.74
C ASP A 134 1.87 2.40 -16.71
N ASN A 135 2.75 1.50 -16.26
CA ASN A 135 3.32 0.41 -17.05
C ASN A 135 2.64 -0.95 -16.81
N GLY A 136 1.45 -0.96 -16.25
CA GLY A 136 0.59 -2.15 -16.13
C GLY A 136 0.97 -3.12 -15.02
N ALA A 137 1.62 -2.64 -13.95
CA ALA A 137 1.88 -3.41 -12.74
C ALA A 137 1.32 -2.68 -11.51
N ILE A 138 0.81 -3.40 -10.54
CA ILE A 138 0.43 -2.83 -9.24
C ILE A 138 1.68 -2.70 -8.39
N LEU A 139 1.93 -1.51 -7.80
CA LEU A 139 2.93 -1.36 -6.75
C LEU A 139 2.27 -1.32 -5.37
N VAL A 140 2.79 -2.12 -4.46
CA VAL A 140 2.49 -2.06 -3.03
C VAL A 140 3.76 -1.65 -2.29
N SER A 141 3.76 -0.49 -1.61
CA SER A 141 4.88 -0.09 -0.76
C SER A 141 4.51 -0.28 0.71
N VAL A 142 5.41 -0.88 1.48
CA VAL A 142 5.15 -1.31 2.86
C VAL A 142 5.99 -0.51 3.84
N ASN A 143 5.36 -0.01 4.91
CA ASN A 143 6.07 0.41 6.11
C ASN A 143 6.35 -0.80 7.01
N TYR A 144 7.44 -0.78 7.76
CA TYR A 144 7.73 -1.77 8.79
C TYR A 144 8.48 -1.14 9.95
N ARG A 145 8.38 -1.71 11.14
CA ARG A 145 9.05 -1.20 12.33
C ARG A 145 10.57 -1.26 12.19
N MET A 146 11.22 -0.20 12.60
CA MET A 146 12.67 -0.01 12.48
C MET A 146 13.31 0.22 13.84
N ASN A 147 14.66 0.28 13.87
CA ASN A 147 15.44 0.53 15.08
C ASN A 147 15.07 -0.43 16.22
N ALA A 148 15.09 0.04 17.46
CA ALA A 148 14.70 -0.75 18.61
C ALA A 148 13.25 -1.27 18.56
N PHE A 149 12.35 -0.54 17.90
CA PHE A 149 10.95 -0.96 17.80
C PHE A 149 10.75 -2.20 16.90
N GLY A 150 11.59 -2.37 15.90
CA GLY A 150 11.53 -3.51 14.98
C GLY A 150 12.53 -4.64 15.27
N TRP A 151 13.63 -4.35 16.00
CA TRP A 151 14.77 -5.27 16.01
C TRP A 151 15.31 -5.59 17.41
N MET A 152 14.72 -5.06 18.47
CA MET A 152 15.20 -5.31 19.83
C MET A 152 14.92 -6.75 20.26
N ALA A 153 15.98 -7.48 20.60
CA ALA A 153 15.91 -8.77 21.26
C ALA A 153 16.27 -8.59 22.75
N HIS A 154 15.42 -9.10 23.64
CA HIS A 154 15.64 -9.01 25.09
C HIS A 154 15.05 -10.23 25.80
N PRO A 155 15.71 -10.81 26.83
CA PRO A 155 15.22 -12.00 27.52
C PRO A 155 13.79 -11.85 28.06
N ALA A 156 13.45 -10.72 28.68
CA ALA A 156 12.10 -10.49 29.18
C ALA A 156 11.04 -10.47 28.07
N LEU A 157 11.36 -9.92 26.88
CA LEU A 157 10.46 -10.00 25.72
C LEU A 157 10.30 -11.43 25.20
N SER A 158 11.37 -12.23 25.27
CA SER A 158 11.30 -13.65 24.91
C SER A 158 10.45 -14.46 25.91
N GLU A 159 10.52 -14.14 27.19
CA GLU A 159 9.68 -14.76 28.24
C GLU A 159 8.19 -14.44 28.05
N GLU A 160 7.86 -13.27 27.48
CA GLU A 160 6.50 -12.84 27.19
C GLU A 160 5.94 -13.41 25.88
N SER A 161 6.80 -13.94 25.00
CA SER A 161 6.42 -14.48 23.70
C SER A 161 5.99 -15.94 23.83
N GLU A 162 4.88 -16.30 23.21
CA GLU A 162 4.41 -17.70 23.15
C GLU A 162 5.45 -18.63 22.48
N ASN A 163 6.29 -18.10 21.60
CA ASN A 163 7.33 -18.82 20.89
C ASN A 163 8.69 -18.82 21.63
N GLY A 164 8.81 -18.13 22.77
CA GLY A 164 10.05 -18.01 23.53
C GLY A 164 11.14 -17.19 22.83
N VAL A 165 10.77 -16.32 21.89
CA VAL A 165 11.71 -15.52 21.07
C VAL A 165 11.34 -14.03 21.08
N SER A 166 12.32 -13.17 20.77
CA SER A 166 12.10 -11.73 20.59
C SER A 166 13.00 -11.18 19.50
N GLY A 167 12.70 -9.97 19.03
CA GLY A 167 13.36 -9.35 17.87
C GLY A 167 12.66 -9.71 16.55
N ASN A 168 13.22 -9.21 15.44
CA ASN A 168 12.70 -9.44 14.09
C ASN A 168 11.24 -8.99 13.86
N TYR A 169 10.69 -8.10 14.69
CA TYR A 169 9.31 -7.60 14.54
C TYR A 169 9.10 -6.91 13.18
N GLY A 170 10.15 -6.24 12.63
CA GLY A 170 10.10 -5.68 11.28
C GLY A 170 9.94 -6.75 10.19
N VAL A 171 10.53 -7.95 10.36
CA VAL A 171 10.30 -9.08 9.43
C VAL A 171 8.88 -9.61 9.57
N LEU A 172 8.37 -9.69 10.78
CA LEU A 172 6.97 -10.10 11.01
C LEU A 172 5.99 -9.09 10.40
N ASP A 173 6.32 -7.80 10.41
CA ASP A 173 5.55 -6.77 9.72
C ASP A 173 5.52 -7.00 8.19
N HIS A 174 6.65 -7.43 7.58
CA HIS A 174 6.66 -7.82 6.16
C HIS A 174 5.75 -9.01 5.89
N LEU A 175 5.76 -10.03 6.76
CA LEU A 175 4.88 -11.20 6.61
C LEU A 175 3.42 -10.80 6.69
N ALA A 176 3.04 -9.97 7.68
CA ALA A 176 1.68 -9.47 7.81
C ALA A 176 1.23 -8.65 6.59
N ALA A 177 2.13 -7.83 6.02
CA ALA A 177 1.83 -7.08 4.80
C ALA A 177 1.65 -8.00 3.58
N LEU A 178 2.43 -9.07 3.46
CA LEU A 178 2.27 -10.06 2.39
C LEU A 178 0.97 -10.86 2.54
N GLU A 179 0.57 -11.22 3.76
CA GLU A 179 -0.72 -11.83 4.04
C GLU A 179 -1.87 -10.89 3.65
N TRP A 180 -1.74 -9.59 3.97
CA TRP A 180 -2.68 -8.58 3.53
C TRP A 180 -2.79 -8.52 2.00
N VAL A 181 -1.66 -8.57 1.28
CA VAL A 181 -1.62 -8.60 -0.20
C VAL A 181 -2.38 -9.83 -0.71
N GLN A 182 -2.12 -11.00 -0.17
CA GLN A 182 -2.80 -12.25 -0.58
C GLN A 182 -4.31 -12.18 -0.40
N SER A 183 -4.77 -11.52 0.66
CA SER A 183 -6.19 -11.42 0.99
C SER A 183 -6.93 -10.35 0.18
N ASN A 184 -6.26 -9.24 -0.19
CA ASN A 184 -6.95 -8.03 -0.63
C ASN A 184 -6.59 -7.56 -2.05
N ILE A 185 -5.44 -7.97 -2.62
CA ILE A 185 -4.91 -7.32 -3.83
C ILE A 185 -5.78 -7.53 -5.08
N GLU A 186 -6.59 -8.59 -5.13
CA GLU A 186 -7.54 -8.84 -6.22
C GLU A 186 -8.59 -7.72 -6.31
N GLN A 187 -8.93 -7.07 -5.20
CA GLN A 187 -9.86 -5.94 -5.17
C GLN A 187 -9.31 -4.70 -5.91
N PHE A 188 -7.99 -4.63 -6.06
CA PHE A 188 -7.28 -3.58 -6.80
C PHE A 188 -6.93 -3.97 -8.24
N GLY A 189 -7.47 -5.10 -8.73
CA GLY A 189 -7.18 -5.64 -10.07
C GLY A 189 -5.86 -6.40 -10.15
N GLY A 190 -5.25 -6.79 -9.02
CA GLY A 190 -4.02 -7.56 -8.97
C GLY A 190 -4.22 -9.06 -9.07
N ASP A 191 -3.18 -9.75 -9.49
CA ASP A 191 -3.10 -11.20 -9.46
C ASP A 191 -2.34 -11.65 -8.22
N LYS A 192 -3.03 -12.20 -7.24
CA LYS A 192 -2.42 -12.70 -6.00
C LYS A 192 -1.46 -13.88 -6.21
N ASP A 193 -1.59 -14.59 -7.34
CA ASP A 193 -0.72 -15.71 -7.72
C ASP A 193 0.51 -15.23 -8.51
N ASN A 194 0.58 -13.93 -8.88
CA ASN A 194 1.70 -13.30 -9.57
C ASN A 194 2.25 -12.10 -8.78
N VAL A 195 2.80 -12.40 -7.60
CA VAL A 195 3.37 -11.40 -6.67
C VAL A 195 4.87 -11.53 -6.63
N THR A 196 5.57 -10.43 -6.91
CA THR A 196 7.02 -10.32 -6.81
C THR A 196 7.41 -9.37 -5.68
N ILE A 197 8.24 -9.85 -4.76
CA ILE A 197 8.86 -9.04 -3.71
C ILE A 197 10.18 -8.50 -4.24
N PHE A 198 10.41 -7.21 -4.07
CA PHE A 198 11.69 -6.59 -4.41
C PHE A 198 12.04 -5.49 -3.41
N GLY A 199 13.29 -5.10 -3.38
CA GLY A 199 13.77 -4.10 -2.44
C GLY A 199 15.16 -3.62 -2.80
N GLU A 200 15.67 -2.72 -2.00
CA GLU A 200 17.02 -2.19 -2.12
C GLU A 200 17.64 -2.15 -0.72
N SER A 201 18.92 -2.58 -0.61
CA SER A 201 19.72 -2.54 0.62
C SER A 201 19.09 -3.35 1.78
N ALA A 202 19.21 -2.86 3.01
CA ALA A 202 18.69 -3.49 4.22
C ALA A 202 18.11 -2.44 5.19
#